data_6f1764490172702127b36f8782e2c00d
#
_entry.id   6f1764490172702127b36f8782e2c00d
#
_cell.length_a   1.000
_cell.length_b   1.000
_cell.length_c   1.000
_cell.angle_alpha   90.00
_cell.angle_beta   90.00
_cell.angle_gamma   90.00
#
_symmetry.space_group_name_H-M   'P 1'
#
loop_
_entity.id
_entity.type
_entity.pdbx_description
1 polymer ?
#
loop_
_entity_poly.entity_id
_entity_poly.type
_entity_poly.pdbx_seq_one_letter_code
_entity_poly.pdbx_strand_id
1 'polypeptide(L)'
;MKPVLTHLALGVRDLDRTVAFYRKHARLHVVHERRDGGTRVVWLSEREERPDFVLVLFQVAAEPPPAPSTLQHLGFALASREEVDAAAAAGRADGVLVAEPVYAGPIVGYFCLLGDPDGNPVEFSYGQPIDPRRLAARQQTAKDDPPAP
;
A
#
# COMPACT_ATOMS: atom_id res chain seq x y z
N MET A 1 10.48 -23.49 14.61
CA MET A 1 9.39 -22.76 13.89
C MET A 1 10.05 -21.72 12.99
N LYS A 2 9.59 -21.53 11.76
CA LYS A 2 10.10 -20.45 10.89
C LYS A 2 9.49 -19.13 11.35
N PRO A 3 10.25 -18.01 11.36
CA PRO A 3 9.68 -16.68 11.58
C PRO A 3 8.58 -16.37 10.57
N VAL A 4 7.54 -15.67 11.02
CA VAL A 4 6.41 -15.23 10.18
C VAL A 4 6.32 -13.70 10.30
N LEU A 5 6.19 -13.01 9.16
CA LEU A 5 5.94 -11.57 9.14
C LEU A 5 4.49 -11.32 9.56
N THR A 6 4.30 -10.63 10.68
CA THR A 6 2.98 -10.42 11.28
C THR A 6 2.49 -8.99 11.22
N HIS A 7 3.39 -8.01 11.15
CA HIS A 7 2.99 -6.60 11.13
C HIS A 7 4.07 -5.68 10.55
N LEU A 8 3.61 -4.52 10.10
CA LEU A 8 4.40 -3.32 9.82
C LEU A 8 3.88 -2.20 10.73
N ALA A 9 4.78 -1.44 11.34
CA ALA A 9 4.42 -0.32 12.20
C ALA A 9 4.83 1.02 11.59
N LEU A 10 3.90 2.00 11.61
CA LEU A 10 4.13 3.38 11.16
C LEU A 10 3.77 4.38 12.27
N GLY A 11 4.66 5.35 12.51
CA GLY A 11 4.35 6.54 13.28
C GLY A 11 3.61 7.54 12.39
N VAL A 12 2.44 8.02 12.83
CA VAL A 12 1.59 8.95 12.07
C VAL A 12 1.24 10.17 12.90
N ARG A 13 1.14 11.34 12.26
CA ARG A 13 0.87 12.63 12.93
C ARG A 13 -0.59 12.79 13.27
N ASP A 14 -1.48 12.34 12.41
CA ASP A 14 -2.94 12.39 12.59
C ASP A 14 -3.52 10.99 12.38
N LEU A 15 -3.68 10.27 13.49
CA LEU A 15 -4.12 8.88 13.48
C LEU A 15 -5.52 8.72 12.86
N ASP A 16 -6.44 9.65 13.13
CA ASP A 16 -7.82 9.55 12.64
C ASP A 16 -7.88 9.75 11.12
N ARG A 17 -7.13 10.72 10.58
CA ARG A 17 -7.01 10.91 9.13
C ARG A 17 -6.34 9.74 8.45
N THR A 18 -5.29 9.19 9.05
CA THR A 18 -4.57 8.04 8.48
C THR A 18 -5.44 6.78 8.47
N VAL A 19 -6.16 6.53 9.56
CA VAL A 19 -7.16 5.43 9.62
C VAL A 19 -8.23 5.62 8.54
N ALA A 20 -8.78 6.83 8.40
CA ALA A 20 -9.79 7.13 7.37
C ALA A 20 -9.24 6.88 5.95
N PHE A 21 -8.00 7.29 5.67
CA PHE A 21 -7.33 7.05 4.39
C PHE A 21 -7.23 5.55 4.06
N TYR A 22 -6.66 4.72 4.96
CA TYR A 22 -6.49 3.30 4.71
C TYR A 22 -7.82 2.53 4.65
N ARG A 23 -8.82 2.94 5.42
CA ARG A 23 -10.18 2.39 5.31
C ARG A 23 -10.82 2.71 3.96
N LYS A 24 -10.67 3.93 3.47
CA LYS A 24 -11.27 4.38 2.21
C LYS A 24 -10.56 3.77 1.00
N HIS A 25 -9.25 3.93 0.91
CA HIS A 25 -8.49 3.60 -0.30
C HIS A 25 -8.01 2.16 -0.36
N ALA A 26 -7.57 1.59 0.79
CA ALA A 26 -7.08 0.21 0.87
C ALA A 26 -8.11 -0.77 1.44
N ARG A 27 -9.33 -0.30 1.79
CA ARG A 27 -10.42 -1.10 2.38
C ARG A 27 -10.02 -1.88 3.63
N LEU A 28 -9.07 -1.33 4.40
CA LEU A 28 -8.66 -1.95 5.64
C LEU A 28 -9.70 -1.74 6.74
N HIS A 29 -9.79 -2.71 7.64
CA HIS A 29 -10.65 -2.70 8.82
C HIS A 29 -9.84 -2.41 10.07
N VAL A 30 -10.42 -1.68 11.04
CA VAL A 30 -9.85 -1.55 12.38
C VAL A 30 -10.10 -2.86 13.12
N VAL A 31 -9.03 -3.59 13.45
CA VAL A 31 -9.11 -4.88 14.15
C VAL A 31 -8.72 -4.77 15.62
N HIS A 32 -8.03 -3.70 16.01
CA HIS A 32 -7.67 -3.40 17.40
C HIS A 32 -7.37 -1.92 17.60
N GLU A 33 -7.74 -1.39 18.76
CA GLU A 33 -7.35 -0.06 19.22
C GLU A 33 -7.03 -0.10 20.71
N ARG A 34 -5.97 0.60 21.12
CA ARG A 34 -5.57 0.76 22.50
C ARG A 34 -4.81 2.07 22.75
N ARG A 35 -4.53 2.33 24.03
CA ARG A 35 -3.61 3.38 24.47
C ARG A 35 -2.47 2.76 25.29
N ASP A 36 -1.25 3.09 24.89
CA ASP A 36 -0.04 2.67 25.58
C ASP A 36 0.66 3.91 26.12
N GLY A 37 0.61 4.14 27.45
CA GLY A 37 1.24 5.31 28.08
C GLY A 37 0.79 6.67 27.52
N GLY A 38 -0.48 6.78 27.09
CA GLY A 38 -1.02 8.00 26.46
C GLY A 38 -0.97 8.01 24.93
N THR A 39 -0.14 7.20 24.31
CA THR A 39 -0.06 7.04 22.84
C THR A 39 -1.24 6.19 22.35
N ARG A 40 -1.99 6.69 21.37
CA ARG A 40 -3.01 5.90 20.68
C ARG A 40 -2.35 4.98 19.67
N VAL A 41 -2.81 3.72 19.62
CA VAL A 41 -2.35 2.69 18.70
C VAL A 41 -3.56 2.05 18.05
N VAL A 42 -3.56 1.97 16.72
CA VAL A 42 -4.62 1.32 15.93
C VAL A 42 -3.99 0.27 15.04
N TRP A 43 -4.61 -0.89 14.97
CA TRP A 43 -4.23 -1.97 14.04
C TRP A 43 -5.26 -2.07 12.93
N LEU A 44 -4.78 -2.05 11.71
CA LEU A 44 -5.59 -2.23 10.51
C LEU A 44 -5.24 -3.53 9.82
N SER A 45 -6.23 -4.20 9.23
CA SER A 45 -6.03 -5.40 8.41
C SER A 45 -7.05 -5.50 7.29
N GLU A 46 -6.73 -6.25 6.24
CA GLU A 46 -7.64 -6.63 5.17
C GLU A 46 -8.69 -7.66 5.63
N ARG A 47 -8.40 -8.39 6.72
CA ARG A 47 -9.30 -9.38 7.34
C ARG A 47 -9.68 -8.95 8.74
N GLU A 48 -10.99 -8.77 8.97
CA GLU A 48 -11.51 -8.30 10.25
C GLU A 48 -11.39 -9.36 11.35
N GLU A 49 -11.76 -10.61 11.08
CA GLU A 49 -11.86 -11.64 12.11
C GLU A 49 -10.58 -12.45 12.35
N ARG A 50 -9.76 -12.67 11.33
CA ARG A 50 -8.53 -13.48 11.41
C ARG A 50 -7.42 -12.85 10.59
N PRO A 51 -6.82 -11.76 11.08
CA PRO A 51 -5.72 -11.11 10.38
C PRO A 51 -4.47 -11.98 10.40
N ASP A 52 -3.89 -12.25 9.23
CA ASP A 52 -2.57 -12.86 9.10
C ASP A 52 -1.46 -11.80 9.19
N PHE A 53 -1.82 -10.55 8.83
CA PHE A 53 -0.93 -9.40 8.86
C PHE A 53 -1.69 -8.15 9.30
N VAL A 54 -1.04 -7.27 10.08
CA VAL A 54 -1.61 -6.00 10.50
C VAL A 54 -0.69 -4.81 10.20
N LEU A 55 -1.28 -3.71 9.78
CA LEU A 55 -0.64 -2.40 9.76
C LEU A 55 -0.91 -1.74 11.12
N VAL A 56 0.16 -1.50 11.88
CA VAL A 56 0.10 -0.88 13.21
C VAL A 56 0.39 0.61 13.08
N LEU A 57 -0.55 1.45 13.46
CA LEU A 57 -0.41 2.91 13.43
C LEU A 57 -0.26 3.44 14.86
N PHE A 58 0.78 4.24 15.08
CA PHE A 58 1.04 4.95 16.34
C PHE A 58 0.85 6.45 16.16
N GLN A 59 0.07 7.09 17.03
CA GLN A 59 0.05 8.54 17.11
C GLN A 59 1.41 9.03 17.65
N VAL A 60 2.15 9.78 16.83
CA VAL A 60 3.41 10.41 17.23
C VAL A 60 3.27 11.92 17.32
N ALA A 61 4.17 12.57 18.08
CA ALA A 61 4.22 14.03 18.11
C ALA A 61 4.66 14.57 16.74
N ALA A 62 4.21 15.78 16.42
CA ALA A 62 4.29 16.38 15.09
C ALA A 62 5.69 16.92 14.74
N GLU A 63 6.70 16.05 14.62
CA GLU A 63 7.86 16.41 13.81
C GLU A 63 7.57 16.05 12.35
N PRO A 64 7.92 16.92 11.37
CA PRO A 64 7.72 16.57 9.98
C PRO A 64 8.59 15.35 9.65
N PRO A 65 8.00 14.26 9.13
CA PRO A 65 8.80 13.15 8.63
C PRO A 65 9.72 13.64 7.51
N PRO A 66 10.88 13.00 7.31
CA PRO A 66 11.70 13.28 6.13
C PRO A 66 10.84 13.09 4.87
N ALA A 67 11.12 13.87 3.82
CA ALA A 67 10.39 13.79 2.57
C ALA A 67 10.25 12.34 2.11
N PRO A 68 9.03 11.87 1.82
CA PRO A 68 8.81 10.46 1.47
C PRO A 68 9.59 10.11 0.20
N SER A 69 10.33 9.02 0.26
CA SER A 69 10.94 8.42 -0.93
C SER A 69 9.90 7.54 -1.62
N THR A 70 9.68 7.72 -2.91
CA THR A 70 8.81 6.85 -3.70
C THR A 70 9.32 5.40 -3.77
N LEU A 71 10.57 5.16 -3.36
CA LEU A 71 11.15 3.82 -3.25
C LEU A 71 10.67 3.05 -2.00
N GLN A 72 10.22 3.78 -0.96
CA GLN A 72 9.68 3.20 0.27
C GLN A 72 8.17 3.35 0.23
N HIS A 73 7.43 2.29 -0.07
CA HIS A 73 5.99 2.32 -0.19
C HIS A 73 5.33 1.04 0.35
N LEU A 74 4.04 1.14 0.62
CA LEU A 74 3.17 -0.01 0.86
C LEU A 74 2.52 -0.38 -0.47
N GLY A 75 2.44 -1.68 -0.79
CA GLY A 75 1.80 -2.18 -2.01
C GLY A 75 0.55 -3.00 -1.72
N PHE A 76 -0.52 -2.69 -2.46
CA PHE A 76 -1.78 -3.42 -2.46
C PHE A 76 -2.09 -3.94 -3.87
N ALA A 77 -2.30 -5.26 -3.98
CA ALA A 77 -2.72 -5.86 -5.24
C ALA A 77 -4.23 -5.68 -5.46
N LEU A 78 -4.59 -5.30 -6.68
CA LEU A 78 -5.96 -5.20 -7.15
C LEU A 78 -6.26 -6.28 -8.18
N ALA A 79 -7.55 -6.52 -8.45
CA ALA A 79 -7.99 -7.62 -9.30
C ALA A 79 -7.92 -7.30 -10.81
N SER A 80 -7.89 -6.01 -11.19
CA SER A 80 -7.88 -5.60 -12.60
C SER A 80 -7.23 -4.21 -12.80
N ARG A 81 -6.96 -3.84 -14.07
CA ARG A 81 -6.51 -2.49 -14.45
C ARG A 81 -7.57 -1.44 -14.15
N GLU A 82 -8.83 -1.77 -14.40
CA GLU A 82 -9.97 -0.88 -14.15
C GLU A 82 -10.06 -0.51 -12.65
N GLU A 83 -9.70 -1.43 -11.76
CA GLU A 83 -9.62 -1.13 -10.33
C GLU A 83 -8.46 -0.19 -9.99
N VAL A 84 -7.32 -0.28 -10.68
CA VAL A 84 -6.22 0.68 -10.53
C VAL A 84 -6.64 2.07 -11.02
N ASP A 85 -7.32 2.15 -12.17
CA ASP A 85 -7.84 3.41 -12.71
C ASP A 85 -8.89 4.03 -11.77
N ALA A 86 -9.74 3.20 -11.18
CA ALA A 86 -10.72 3.64 -10.19
C ALA A 86 -10.06 4.14 -8.90
N ALA A 87 -9.01 3.48 -8.42
CA ALA A 87 -8.22 3.94 -7.27
C ALA A 87 -7.54 5.29 -7.56
N ALA A 88 -6.95 5.46 -8.74
CA ALA A 88 -6.35 6.72 -9.16
C ALA A 88 -7.40 7.84 -9.28
N ALA A 89 -8.58 7.56 -9.84
CA ALA A 89 -9.67 8.53 -9.94
C ALA A 89 -10.16 8.98 -8.55
N ALA A 90 -10.32 8.03 -7.61
CA ALA A 90 -10.67 8.34 -6.23
C ALA A 90 -9.57 9.16 -5.53
N GLY A 91 -8.31 8.78 -5.70
CA GLY A 91 -7.16 9.51 -5.16
C GLY A 91 -7.05 10.93 -5.71
N ARG A 92 -7.34 11.13 -7.00
CA ARG A 92 -7.36 12.45 -7.65
C ARG A 92 -8.49 13.31 -7.08
N ALA A 93 -9.69 12.74 -6.91
CA ALA A 93 -10.82 13.45 -6.33
C ALA A 93 -10.54 13.89 -4.88
N ASP A 94 -9.77 13.12 -4.12
CA ASP A 94 -9.38 13.44 -2.74
C ASP A 94 -8.09 14.30 -2.65
N GLY A 95 -7.42 14.59 -3.77
CA GLY A 95 -6.18 15.37 -3.80
C GLY A 95 -4.96 14.60 -3.22
N VAL A 96 -5.01 13.27 -3.22
CA VAL A 96 -3.94 12.40 -2.69
C VAL A 96 -3.23 11.56 -3.76
N LEU A 97 -3.56 11.73 -5.04
CA LEU A 97 -2.86 11.06 -6.14
C LEU A 97 -1.44 11.59 -6.28
N VAL A 98 -0.45 10.69 -6.21
CA VAL A 98 0.99 11.01 -6.34
C VAL A 98 1.51 10.66 -7.73
N ALA A 99 1.09 9.51 -8.28
CA ALA A 99 1.45 9.08 -9.62
C ALA A 99 0.25 8.49 -10.36
N GLU A 100 0.08 8.93 -11.60
CA GLU A 100 -0.95 8.43 -12.51
C GLU A 100 -0.72 6.94 -12.83
N PRO A 101 -1.78 6.21 -13.21
CA PRO A 101 -1.65 4.82 -13.65
C PRO A 101 -0.66 4.65 -14.79
N VAL A 102 0.27 3.72 -14.63
CA VAL A 102 1.29 3.41 -15.63
C VAL A 102 1.60 1.91 -15.64
N TYR A 103 1.87 1.38 -16.83
CA TYR A 103 2.41 0.02 -16.97
C TYR A 103 3.93 0.07 -16.98
N ALA A 104 4.56 -0.57 -15.99
CA ALA A 104 6.01 -0.60 -15.80
C ALA A 104 6.64 -1.98 -16.10
N GLY A 105 6.04 -2.70 -17.04
CA GLY A 105 6.55 -3.99 -17.50
C GLY A 105 5.98 -5.19 -16.75
N PRO A 106 6.34 -6.42 -17.18
CA PRO A 106 5.69 -7.66 -16.75
C PRO A 106 5.99 -8.04 -15.29
N ILE A 107 7.02 -7.47 -14.68
CA ILE A 107 7.40 -7.72 -13.28
C ILE A 107 6.67 -6.79 -12.33
N VAL A 108 6.59 -5.50 -12.67
CA VAL A 108 5.95 -4.47 -11.84
C VAL A 108 4.44 -4.43 -12.09
N GLY A 109 4.01 -4.62 -13.34
CA GLY A 109 2.60 -4.56 -13.72
C GLY A 109 2.10 -3.16 -13.99
N TYR A 110 0.79 -2.96 -13.81
CA TYR A 110 0.08 -1.69 -13.96
C TYR A 110 -0.26 -1.13 -12.59
N PHE A 111 0.15 0.08 -12.26
CA PHE A 111 0.01 0.64 -10.92
C PHE A 111 -0.21 2.16 -10.93
N CYS A 112 -0.74 2.66 -9.81
CA CYS A 112 -0.75 4.07 -9.43
C CYS A 112 -0.21 4.24 -8.00
N LEU A 113 0.13 5.47 -7.62
CA LEU A 113 0.55 5.81 -6.25
C LEU A 113 -0.39 6.86 -5.65
N LEU A 114 -0.84 6.62 -4.43
CA LEU A 114 -1.50 7.60 -3.57
C LEU A 114 -0.56 7.99 -2.42
N GLY A 115 -0.69 9.19 -1.87
CA GLY A 115 -0.03 9.60 -0.64
C GLY A 115 -0.97 9.46 0.56
N ASP A 116 -0.54 8.77 1.61
CA ASP A 116 -1.28 8.80 2.86
C ASP A 116 -1.19 10.21 3.52
N PRO A 117 -1.91 10.51 4.60
CA PRO A 117 -1.90 11.84 5.22
C PRO A 117 -0.54 12.31 5.74
N ASP A 118 0.40 11.41 5.96
CA ASP A 118 1.80 11.70 6.31
C ASP A 118 2.72 11.77 5.09
N GLY A 119 2.20 11.52 3.88
CA GLY A 119 2.92 11.53 2.63
C GLY A 119 3.63 10.22 2.31
N ASN A 120 3.36 9.14 3.04
CA ASN A 120 3.89 7.83 2.69
C ASN A 120 3.24 7.35 1.39
N PRO A 121 4.04 6.94 0.37
CA PRO A 121 3.47 6.42 -0.86
C PRO A 121 2.78 5.06 -0.61
N VAL A 122 1.63 4.90 -1.26
CA VAL A 122 0.84 3.67 -1.25
C VAL A 122 0.57 3.26 -2.69
N GLU A 123 1.12 2.13 -3.09
CA GLU A 123 0.96 1.56 -4.42
C GLU A 123 -0.31 0.71 -4.50
N PHE A 124 -1.10 0.94 -5.53
CA PHE A 124 -2.20 0.06 -5.93
C PHE A 124 -1.87 -0.52 -7.30
N SER A 125 -1.69 -1.84 -7.38
CA SER A 125 -1.15 -2.49 -8.57
C SER A 125 -1.94 -3.70 -9.02
N TYR A 126 -1.93 -3.93 -10.34
CA TYR A 126 -2.45 -5.12 -10.99
C TYR A 126 -1.38 -5.80 -11.80
N GLY A 127 -1.32 -7.13 -11.68
CA GLY A 127 -0.44 -7.95 -12.48
C GLY A 127 0.99 -8.03 -11.97
N GLN A 128 1.29 -7.53 -10.77
CA GLN A 128 2.57 -7.72 -10.09
C GLN A 128 2.59 -9.11 -9.41
N PRO A 129 3.37 -10.07 -9.89
CA PRO A 129 3.44 -11.40 -9.27
C PRO A 129 4.39 -11.37 -8.08
N ILE A 130 3.95 -11.84 -6.92
CA ILE A 130 4.80 -12.04 -5.74
C ILE A 130 5.25 -13.51 -5.59
N ASP A 131 4.66 -14.44 -6.36
CA ASP A 131 5.09 -15.85 -6.41
C ASP A 131 6.34 -15.98 -7.29
N PRO A 132 7.49 -16.50 -6.77
CA PRO A 132 8.72 -16.64 -7.52
C PRO A 132 8.57 -17.45 -8.81
N ARG A 133 7.68 -18.44 -8.85
CA ARG A 133 7.41 -19.25 -10.05
C ARG A 133 6.75 -18.42 -11.15
N ARG A 134 5.84 -17.52 -10.79
CA ARG A 134 5.19 -16.59 -11.73
C ARG A 134 6.16 -15.50 -12.19
N LEU A 135 7.05 -15.05 -11.32
CA LEU A 135 8.12 -14.11 -11.67
C LEU A 135 9.07 -14.71 -12.69
N ALA A 136 9.56 -15.95 -12.47
CA ALA A 136 10.46 -16.64 -13.40
C ALA A 136 9.82 -16.84 -14.78
N ALA A 137 8.55 -17.25 -14.84
CA ALA A 137 7.82 -17.41 -16.09
C ALA A 137 7.69 -16.08 -16.87
N ARG A 138 7.41 -14.97 -16.19
CA ARG A 138 7.30 -13.64 -16.83
C ARG A 138 8.64 -13.06 -17.25
N GLN A 139 9.72 -13.35 -16.52
CA GLN A 139 11.07 -12.96 -16.93
C GLN A 139 11.50 -13.66 -18.22
N GLN A 140 11.06 -14.91 -18.40
CA GLN A 140 11.35 -15.65 -19.64
C GLN A 140 10.58 -15.05 -20.83
N THR A 141 9.28 -14.82 -20.70
CA THR A 141 8.49 -14.19 -21.77
C THR A 141 8.96 -12.78 -22.11
N ALA A 142 9.40 -12.00 -21.12
CA ALA A 142 9.92 -10.64 -21.34
C ALA A 142 11.27 -10.61 -22.08
N LYS A 143 12.03 -11.71 -22.06
CA LYS A 143 13.28 -11.83 -22.87
C LYS A 143 12.99 -12.22 -24.32
N ASP A 144 11.87 -12.88 -24.56
CA ASP A 144 11.45 -13.35 -25.87
C ASP A 144 10.59 -12.32 -26.62
N ASP A 145 10.09 -11.28 -25.95
CA ASP A 145 9.37 -10.15 -26.53
C ASP A 145 10.35 -9.04 -26.94
N PRO A 146 10.38 -8.59 -28.21
CA PRO A 146 11.22 -7.47 -28.59
C PRO A 146 10.75 -6.18 -27.86
N PRO A 147 11.69 -5.25 -27.57
CA PRO A 147 11.32 -3.97 -26.97
C PRO A 147 10.30 -3.27 -27.89
N ALA A 148 9.22 -2.75 -27.27
CA ALA A 148 8.22 -1.98 -27.97
C ALA A 148 8.90 -0.78 -28.66
N PRO A 149 8.48 -0.43 -29.90
CA PRO A 149 9.07 0.66 -30.67
C PRO A 149 8.91 2.03 -29.99
#